data_9107cbb8ab7cce039c12df4acc121d45
#
_entry.id   9107cbb8ab7cce039c12df4acc121d45
#
_cell.length_a   1.000
_cell.length_b   1.000
_cell.length_c   1.000
_cell.angle_alpha   90.00
_cell.angle_beta   90.00
_cell.angle_gamma   90.00
#
_symmetry.space_group_name_H-M   'P 1'
#
loop_
_entity.id
_entity.type
_entity.pdbx_description
1 polymer ?
#
loop_
_entity_poly.entity_id
_entity_poly.type
_entity_poly.pdbx_seq_one_letter_code
_entity_poly.pdbx_strand_id
1 'polypeptide(L)'
;MATASVATGTGVRPVYVRRFTLTERLLHWIHASAFFVLLGSGLILYLPSLSEAVARRPLIKDIHFWTGVSWAGAILLVSLLGNRRALARTIREIDRFDRDDRRFLAGDTHAPQGRFNAGQKVNAVVTVAFATLFFASGLLLWYGERDTRFRLGGTVFLHDTLMYLSVVIVAGHLYLSLVHPTTRHALRGITLGTVRADWARAHHAKWQPTPAPPASRLSAAPDRDQRRRGDARSAGLPFQHGRVAASANEPVPGAEGRGRALDVTGSERAGDRP
;
A
#
# COMPACT_ATOMS: atom_id res chain seq x y z
N MET A 1 15.41 11.95 -60.23
CA MET A 1 14.27 11.68 -59.36
C MET A 1 14.81 11.31 -58.01
N ALA A 2 14.75 12.24 -57.07
CA ALA A 2 15.24 12.05 -55.69
C ALA A 2 14.08 11.55 -54.83
N THR A 3 14.17 10.33 -54.34
CA THR A 3 13.23 9.79 -53.36
C THR A 3 13.53 10.38 -51.98
N ALA A 4 12.67 11.26 -51.51
CA ALA A 4 12.72 11.80 -50.17
C ALA A 4 12.43 10.68 -49.17
N SER A 5 13.46 10.35 -48.39
CA SER A 5 13.33 9.50 -47.17
C SER A 5 12.52 10.24 -46.14
N VAL A 6 11.32 9.78 -45.88
CA VAL A 6 10.52 10.25 -44.72
C VAL A 6 11.05 9.58 -43.46
N ALA A 7 12.01 10.24 -42.83
CA ALA A 7 12.41 9.94 -41.47
C ALA A 7 11.53 10.74 -40.53
N THR A 8 10.55 10.13 -39.88
CA THR A 8 9.92 10.74 -38.71
C THR A 8 9.40 9.68 -37.76
N GLY A 9 10.27 9.13 -36.96
CA GLY A 9 9.90 8.61 -35.67
C GLY A 9 10.17 9.69 -34.62
N THR A 10 9.27 10.61 -34.40
CA THR A 10 9.28 11.43 -33.16
C THR A 10 9.03 10.48 -31.97
N GLY A 11 10.11 9.95 -31.45
CA GLY A 11 10.10 9.05 -30.29
C GLY A 11 9.58 9.78 -29.07
N VAL A 12 8.26 9.88 -28.96
CA VAL A 12 7.62 10.38 -27.72
C VAL A 12 8.07 9.49 -26.57
N ARG A 13 8.89 10.02 -25.68
CA ARG A 13 9.38 9.28 -24.51
C ARG A 13 8.19 8.83 -23.67
N PRO A 14 8.11 7.55 -23.28
CA PRO A 14 7.00 7.04 -22.50
C PRO A 14 6.90 7.80 -21.16
N VAL A 15 5.74 8.35 -20.89
CA VAL A 15 5.45 9.01 -19.61
C VAL A 15 5.11 7.96 -18.57
N TYR A 16 5.72 8.05 -17.40
CA TYR A 16 5.47 7.16 -16.28
C TYR A 16 4.72 7.88 -15.16
N VAL A 17 3.84 7.15 -14.50
CA VAL A 17 3.05 7.63 -13.35
C VAL A 17 3.30 6.75 -12.14
N ARG A 18 3.33 7.34 -10.95
CA ARG A 18 3.54 6.61 -9.70
C ARG A 18 2.29 5.80 -9.37
N ARG A 19 2.45 4.49 -9.19
CA ARG A 19 1.36 3.59 -8.77
C ARG A 19 1.47 3.18 -7.30
N PHE A 20 2.66 2.75 -6.87
CA PHE A 20 2.90 2.29 -5.50
C PHE A 20 4.05 3.04 -4.84
N THR A 21 3.91 3.29 -3.55
CA THR A 21 4.96 3.82 -2.69
C THR A 21 5.95 2.71 -2.30
N LEU A 22 7.09 3.09 -1.74
CA LEU A 22 8.06 2.12 -1.23
C LEU A 22 7.44 1.23 -0.14
N THR A 23 6.63 1.81 0.76
CA THR A 23 5.94 1.05 1.83
C THR A 23 5.06 -0.06 1.28
N GLU A 24 4.22 0.24 0.27
CA GLU A 24 3.34 -0.76 -0.36
C GLU A 24 4.16 -1.87 -1.04
N ARG A 25 5.27 -1.51 -1.67
CA ARG A 25 6.17 -2.46 -2.32
C ARG A 25 6.91 -3.34 -1.30
N LEU A 26 7.40 -2.77 -0.20
CA LEU A 26 8.05 -3.53 0.87
C LEU A 26 7.07 -4.52 1.50
N LEU A 27 5.84 -4.11 1.82
CA LEU A 27 4.81 -5.00 2.34
C LEU A 27 4.55 -6.17 1.40
N HIS A 28 4.44 -5.89 0.08
CA HIS A 28 4.26 -6.95 -0.91
C HIS A 28 5.44 -7.93 -0.95
N TRP A 29 6.68 -7.43 -1.03
CA TRP A 29 7.85 -8.29 -1.17
C TRP A 29 8.19 -9.06 0.09
N ILE A 30 8.00 -8.47 1.28
CA ILE A 30 8.12 -9.17 2.57
C ILE A 30 7.10 -10.32 2.61
N HIS A 31 5.83 -10.03 2.25
CA HIS A 31 4.79 -11.06 2.22
C HIS A 31 5.10 -12.16 1.20
N ALA A 32 5.47 -11.81 -0.02
CA ALA A 32 5.77 -12.77 -1.08
C ALA A 32 6.98 -13.67 -0.72
N SER A 33 8.07 -13.09 -0.22
CA SER A 33 9.27 -13.85 0.18
C SER A 33 8.97 -14.81 1.32
N ALA A 34 8.29 -14.32 2.37
CA ALA A 34 7.91 -15.16 3.50
C ALA A 34 6.95 -16.28 3.08
N PHE A 35 5.98 -15.97 2.20
CA PHE A 35 5.04 -16.98 1.69
C PHE A 35 5.76 -18.16 1.03
N PHE A 36 6.74 -17.91 0.16
CA PHE A 36 7.45 -19.02 -0.51
C PHE A 36 8.33 -19.84 0.45
N VAL A 37 8.95 -19.21 1.45
CA VAL A 37 9.68 -19.92 2.49
C VAL A 37 8.73 -20.77 3.34
N LEU A 38 7.58 -20.20 3.74
CA LEU A 38 6.55 -20.91 4.50
C LEU A 38 5.92 -22.05 3.70
N LEU A 39 5.62 -21.84 2.43
CA LEU A 39 5.09 -22.86 1.55
C LEU A 39 6.10 -24.01 1.38
N GLY A 40 7.36 -23.69 1.07
CA GLY A 40 8.40 -24.72 0.90
C GLY A 40 8.66 -25.52 2.18
N SER A 41 8.82 -24.87 3.32
CA SER A 41 8.99 -25.54 4.61
C SER A 41 7.74 -26.30 5.04
N GLY A 42 6.55 -25.74 4.80
CA GLY A 42 5.27 -26.39 5.05
C GLY A 42 5.09 -27.67 4.23
N LEU A 43 5.42 -27.66 2.94
CA LEU A 43 5.38 -28.85 2.08
C LEU A 43 6.34 -29.94 2.56
N ILE A 44 7.55 -29.59 3.02
CA ILE A 44 8.49 -30.56 3.61
C ILE A 44 7.89 -31.16 4.89
N LEU A 45 7.22 -30.39 5.72
CA LEU A 45 6.57 -30.89 6.94
C LEU A 45 5.34 -31.75 6.65
N TYR A 46 4.61 -31.42 5.59
CA TYR A 46 3.36 -32.06 5.20
C TYR A 46 3.56 -33.39 4.46
N LEU A 47 4.54 -33.45 3.52
CA LEU A 47 4.77 -34.62 2.66
C LEU A 47 5.80 -35.55 3.32
N PRO A 48 5.43 -36.81 3.69
CA PRO A 48 6.34 -37.75 4.33
C PRO A 48 7.63 -37.99 3.54
N SER A 49 7.53 -38.14 2.21
CA SER A 49 8.69 -38.36 1.33
C SER A 49 9.70 -37.20 1.36
N LEU A 50 9.23 -35.96 1.42
CA LEU A 50 10.12 -34.81 1.55
C LEU A 50 10.70 -34.71 2.96
N SER A 51 9.91 -34.98 3.98
CA SER A 51 10.36 -35.00 5.38
C SER A 51 11.46 -36.03 5.62
N GLU A 52 11.33 -37.23 5.04
CA GLU A 52 12.34 -38.30 5.08
C GLU A 52 13.61 -37.93 4.31
N ALA A 53 13.46 -37.38 3.10
CA ALA A 53 14.59 -36.95 2.28
C ALA A 53 15.43 -35.84 2.94
N VAL A 54 14.80 -34.90 3.62
CA VAL A 54 15.49 -33.81 4.34
C VAL A 54 16.06 -34.32 5.67
N ALA A 55 15.40 -35.25 6.34
CA ALA A 55 15.80 -35.89 7.61
C ALA A 55 16.11 -34.92 8.77
N ARG A 56 15.57 -33.67 8.72
CA ARG A 56 15.80 -32.63 9.72
C ARG A 56 14.49 -31.93 10.13
N ARG A 57 13.46 -32.72 10.39
CA ARG A 57 12.12 -32.22 10.72
C ARG A 57 12.09 -31.13 11.82
N PRO A 58 12.84 -31.22 12.95
CA PRO A 58 12.85 -30.16 13.95
C PRO A 58 13.33 -28.81 13.40
N LEU A 59 14.43 -28.82 12.64
CA LEU A 59 14.97 -27.61 12.00
C LEU A 59 13.95 -26.97 11.03
N ILE A 60 13.27 -27.78 10.22
CA ILE A 60 12.26 -27.28 9.28
C ILE A 60 11.07 -26.67 10.02
N LYS A 61 10.63 -27.26 11.14
CA LYS A 61 9.60 -26.68 12.01
C LYS A 61 10.03 -25.31 12.57
N ASP A 62 11.26 -25.20 13.04
CA ASP A 62 11.79 -23.94 13.56
C ASP A 62 11.89 -22.88 12.45
N ILE A 63 12.38 -23.22 11.26
CA ILE A 63 12.40 -22.33 10.09
C ILE A 63 10.97 -21.86 9.75
N HIS A 64 10.02 -22.79 9.69
CA HIS A 64 8.63 -22.47 9.37
C HIS A 64 8.03 -21.50 10.40
N PHE A 65 8.13 -21.84 11.68
CA PHE A 65 7.58 -21.03 12.77
C PHE A 65 8.21 -19.64 12.84
N TRP A 66 9.55 -19.57 12.89
CA TRP A 66 10.23 -18.28 13.02
C TRP A 66 10.11 -17.41 11.78
N THR A 67 9.99 -18.00 10.60
CA THR A 67 9.64 -17.23 9.39
C THR A 67 8.25 -16.60 9.52
N GLY A 68 7.25 -17.33 10.01
CA GLY A 68 5.90 -16.82 10.23
C GLY A 68 5.85 -15.69 11.26
N VAL A 69 6.55 -15.84 12.39
CA VAL A 69 6.63 -14.79 13.44
C VAL A 69 7.38 -13.56 12.93
N SER A 70 8.52 -13.76 12.27
CA SER A 70 9.32 -12.66 11.71
C SER A 70 8.57 -11.91 10.61
N TRP A 71 7.83 -12.62 9.76
CA TRP A 71 6.96 -12.02 8.76
C TRP A 71 5.90 -11.12 9.40
N ALA A 72 5.18 -11.60 10.43
CA ALA A 72 4.16 -10.81 11.11
C ALA A 72 4.77 -9.55 11.75
N GLY A 73 5.91 -9.69 12.42
CA GLY A 73 6.65 -8.57 13.00
C GLY A 73 7.10 -7.56 11.94
N ALA A 74 7.63 -8.01 10.80
CA ALA A 74 8.07 -7.14 9.70
C ALA A 74 6.90 -6.41 9.04
N ILE A 75 5.76 -7.08 8.79
CA ILE A 75 4.54 -6.45 8.27
C ILE A 75 4.05 -5.35 9.24
N LEU A 76 3.98 -5.65 10.54
CA LEU A 76 3.60 -4.69 11.55
C LEU A 76 4.56 -3.49 11.58
N LEU A 77 5.86 -3.73 11.62
CA LEU A 77 6.89 -2.70 11.66
C LEU A 77 6.80 -1.77 10.45
N VAL A 78 6.74 -2.32 9.23
CA VAL A 78 6.62 -1.53 7.99
C VAL A 78 5.29 -0.77 7.94
N SER A 79 4.20 -1.33 8.46
CA SER A 79 2.90 -0.67 8.53
C SER A 79 2.91 0.51 9.51
N LEU A 80 3.63 0.41 10.62
CA LEU A 80 3.72 1.46 11.64
C LEU A 80 4.72 2.57 11.26
N LEU A 81 5.90 2.21 10.72
CA LEU A 81 6.97 3.15 10.42
C LEU A 81 6.93 3.70 8.99
N GLY A 82 6.22 3.02 8.10
CA GLY A 82 6.12 3.40 6.69
C GLY A 82 5.17 4.56 6.41
N ASN A 83 4.84 4.78 5.15
CA ASN A 83 3.92 5.83 4.73
C ASN A 83 2.46 5.47 5.07
N ARG A 84 2.07 5.74 6.31
CA ARG A 84 0.72 5.43 6.85
C ARG A 84 -0.42 6.09 6.05
N ARG A 85 -0.19 7.29 5.49
CA ARG A 85 -1.20 7.98 4.66
C ARG A 85 -1.44 7.23 3.34
N ALA A 86 -0.37 6.76 2.70
CA ALA A 86 -0.49 5.97 1.47
C ALA A 86 -1.16 4.62 1.77
N LEU A 87 -0.79 3.95 2.86
CA LEU A 87 -1.39 2.68 3.28
C LEU A 87 -2.88 2.83 3.57
N ALA A 88 -3.28 3.85 4.36
CA ALA A 88 -4.68 4.13 4.66
C ALA A 88 -5.50 4.44 3.39
N ARG A 89 -4.89 5.13 2.40
CA ARG A 89 -5.53 5.35 1.09
C ARG A 89 -5.72 4.02 0.35
N THR A 90 -4.69 3.18 0.31
CA THR A 90 -4.73 1.87 -0.34
C THR A 90 -5.81 0.97 0.26
N ILE A 91 -5.90 0.91 1.59
CA ILE A 91 -6.94 0.15 2.30
C ILE A 91 -8.33 0.66 1.90
N ARG A 92 -8.56 1.98 1.92
CA ARG A 92 -9.86 2.55 1.50
C ARG A 92 -10.21 2.28 0.03
N GLU A 93 -9.21 2.24 -0.86
CA GLU A 93 -9.43 1.94 -2.27
C GLU A 93 -9.77 0.45 -2.49
N ILE A 94 -9.18 -0.44 -1.71
CA ILE A 94 -9.46 -1.89 -1.75
C ILE A 94 -10.82 -2.21 -1.13
N ASP A 95 -11.16 -1.59 -0.02
CA ASP A 95 -12.39 -1.84 0.74
C ASP A 95 -13.67 -1.36 0.01
N ARG A 96 -13.53 -0.38 -0.89
CA ARG A 96 -14.67 0.19 -1.62
C ARG A 96 -14.94 -0.56 -2.91
N PHE A 97 -16.08 -1.25 -2.96
CA PHE A 97 -16.62 -1.86 -4.18
C PHE A 97 -17.79 -1.02 -4.72
N ASP A 98 -17.66 -0.59 -5.97
CA ASP A 98 -18.70 0.16 -6.65
C ASP A 98 -19.48 -0.70 -7.69
N ARG A 99 -20.37 -0.05 -8.46
CA ARG A 99 -21.16 -0.73 -9.48
C ARG A 99 -20.29 -1.31 -10.61
N ASP A 100 -19.22 -0.60 -11.00
CA ASP A 100 -18.35 -1.05 -12.08
C ASP A 100 -17.43 -2.19 -11.62
N ASP A 101 -17.02 -2.22 -10.35
CA ASP A 101 -16.32 -3.38 -9.79
C ASP A 101 -17.18 -4.65 -9.87
N ARG A 102 -18.48 -4.53 -9.57
CA ARG A 102 -19.42 -5.66 -9.68
C ARG A 102 -19.62 -6.10 -11.13
N ARG A 103 -19.74 -5.16 -12.08
CA ARG A 103 -19.79 -5.46 -13.52
C ARG A 103 -18.54 -6.18 -13.98
N PHE A 104 -17.35 -5.72 -13.53
CA PHE A 104 -16.09 -6.36 -13.86
C PHE A 104 -16.03 -7.80 -13.36
N LEU A 105 -16.45 -8.07 -12.12
CA LEU A 105 -16.51 -9.43 -11.58
C LEU A 105 -17.57 -10.31 -12.27
N ALA A 106 -18.62 -9.70 -12.84
CA ALA A 106 -19.60 -10.39 -13.64
C ALA A 106 -19.16 -10.66 -15.09
N GLY A 107 -17.91 -10.31 -15.46
CA GLY A 107 -17.32 -10.60 -16.78
C GLY A 107 -17.21 -9.39 -17.74
N ASP A 108 -17.72 -8.21 -17.37
CA ASP A 108 -17.55 -6.98 -18.17
C ASP A 108 -16.14 -6.41 -17.97
N THR A 109 -15.18 -6.94 -18.70
CA THR A 109 -13.77 -6.53 -18.63
C THR A 109 -13.52 -5.08 -19.07
N HIS A 110 -14.49 -4.42 -19.72
CA HIS A 110 -14.43 -3.02 -20.13
C HIS A 110 -14.98 -2.05 -19.08
N ALA A 111 -15.58 -2.55 -17.99
CA ALA A 111 -16.05 -1.71 -16.90
C ALA A 111 -14.88 -0.86 -16.35
N PRO A 112 -15.04 0.48 -16.24
CA PRO A 112 -13.95 1.37 -15.83
C PRO A 112 -13.48 1.04 -14.41
N GLN A 113 -12.16 0.91 -14.23
CA GLN A 113 -11.55 0.51 -12.97
C GLN A 113 -10.71 1.63 -12.36
N GLY A 114 -10.58 1.63 -11.03
CA GLY A 114 -9.71 2.51 -10.27
C GLY A 114 -8.23 2.07 -10.30
N ARG A 115 -7.40 2.54 -9.36
CA ARG A 115 -6.00 2.12 -9.23
C ARG A 115 -5.86 0.60 -9.05
N PHE A 116 -6.83 -0.02 -8.41
CA PHE A 116 -7.02 -1.47 -8.35
C PHE A 116 -8.27 -1.85 -9.13
N ASN A 117 -8.21 -2.89 -9.93
CA ASN A 117 -9.39 -3.50 -10.48
C ASN A 117 -10.07 -4.41 -9.45
N ALA A 118 -11.33 -4.79 -9.72
CA ALA A 118 -12.12 -5.56 -8.76
C ALA A 118 -11.47 -6.91 -8.42
N GLY A 119 -10.84 -7.60 -9.36
CA GLY A 119 -10.10 -8.85 -9.11
C GLY A 119 -8.91 -8.63 -8.17
N GLN A 120 -8.18 -7.53 -8.31
CA GLN A 120 -7.08 -7.17 -7.41
C GLN A 120 -7.58 -6.84 -6.00
N LYS A 121 -8.74 -6.19 -5.87
CA LYS A 121 -9.37 -5.92 -4.57
C LYS A 121 -9.76 -7.23 -3.87
N VAL A 122 -10.45 -8.13 -4.56
CA VAL A 122 -10.81 -9.45 -4.02
C VAL A 122 -9.56 -10.23 -3.61
N ASN A 123 -8.55 -10.30 -4.48
CA ASN A 123 -7.30 -10.98 -4.15
C ASN A 123 -6.62 -10.39 -2.89
N ALA A 124 -6.61 -9.07 -2.74
CA ALA A 124 -6.03 -8.42 -1.56
C ALA A 124 -6.79 -8.77 -0.28
N VAL A 125 -8.13 -8.73 -0.31
CA VAL A 125 -8.97 -9.10 0.85
C VAL A 125 -8.76 -10.56 1.24
N VAL A 126 -8.79 -11.48 0.27
CA VAL A 126 -8.57 -12.90 0.50
C VAL A 126 -7.15 -13.16 1.06
N THR A 127 -6.14 -12.48 0.51
CA THR A 127 -4.76 -12.60 0.99
C THR A 127 -4.64 -12.18 2.46
N VAL A 128 -5.25 -11.05 2.86
CA VAL A 128 -5.24 -10.59 4.26
C VAL A 128 -5.97 -11.57 5.17
N ALA A 129 -7.13 -12.07 4.75
CA ALA A 129 -7.89 -13.06 5.51
C ALA A 129 -7.08 -14.35 5.71
N PHE A 130 -6.50 -14.90 4.63
CA PHE A 130 -5.67 -16.10 4.69
C PHE A 130 -4.43 -15.91 5.55
N ALA A 131 -3.73 -14.78 5.41
CA ALA A 131 -2.56 -14.45 6.21
C ALA A 131 -2.89 -14.43 7.71
N THR A 132 -4.03 -13.83 8.07
CA THR A 132 -4.52 -13.81 9.47
C THR A 132 -4.84 -15.20 9.99
N LEU A 133 -5.57 -16.00 9.21
CA LEU A 133 -5.94 -17.36 9.58
C LEU A 133 -4.72 -18.28 9.64
N PHE A 134 -3.76 -18.18 8.72
CA PHE A 134 -2.51 -18.92 8.77
C PHE A 134 -1.70 -18.59 10.03
N PHE A 135 -1.58 -17.31 10.36
CA PHE A 135 -0.83 -16.90 11.55
C PHE A 135 -1.50 -17.41 12.82
N ALA A 136 -2.82 -17.24 12.96
CA ALA A 136 -3.57 -17.72 14.11
C ALA A 136 -3.50 -19.24 14.25
N SER A 137 -3.78 -20.00 13.16
CA SER A 137 -3.74 -21.46 13.18
C SER A 137 -2.31 -21.97 13.39
N GLY A 138 -1.29 -21.35 12.81
CA GLY A 138 0.12 -21.69 13.02
C GLY A 138 0.56 -21.51 14.49
N LEU A 139 0.14 -20.43 15.15
CA LEU A 139 0.38 -20.24 16.58
C LEU A 139 -0.33 -21.32 17.42
N LEU A 140 -1.59 -21.63 17.12
CA LEU A 140 -2.32 -22.68 17.82
C LEU A 140 -1.68 -24.06 17.65
N LEU A 141 -1.17 -24.37 16.46
CA LEU A 141 -0.44 -25.61 16.22
C LEU A 141 0.87 -25.65 17.02
N TRP A 142 1.63 -24.57 17.03
CA TRP A 142 2.90 -24.48 17.75
C TRP A 142 2.70 -24.59 19.27
N TYR A 143 1.71 -23.90 19.85
CA TYR A 143 1.42 -23.97 21.27
C TYR A 143 0.72 -25.28 21.65
N GLY A 144 -0.15 -25.81 20.80
CA GLY A 144 -0.86 -27.07 21.03
C GLY A 144 0.05 -28.31 21.11
N GLU A 145 1.25 -28.24 20.58
CA GLU A 145 2.28 -29.29 20.80
C GLU A 145 2.88 -29.24 22.21
N ARG A 146 2.84 -28.07 22.88
CA ARG A 146 3.48 -27.82 24.17
C ARG A 146 2.48 -27.84 25.31
N ASP A 147 1.24 -27.39 25.06
CA ASP A 147 0.14 -27.37 26.04
C ASP A 147 -1.15 -27.81 25.33
N THR A 148 -1.74 -28.88 25.83
CA THR A 148 -2.98 -29.47 25.30
C THR A 148 -4.17 -28.52 25.31
N ARG A 149 -4.17 -27.48 26.15
CA ARG A 149 -5.19 -26.42 26.18
C ARG A 149 -5.33 -25.69 24.84
N PHE A 150 -4.25 -25.55 24.06
CA PHE A 150 -4.22 -24.92 22.76
C PHE A 150 -4.45 -25.92 21.59
N ARG A 151 -4.64 -27.19 21.88
CA ARG A 151 -4.90 -28.22 20.89
C ARG A 151 -6.37 -28.23 20.50
N LEU A 152 -6.75 -27.32 19.61
CA LEU A 152 -8.12 -27.22 19.12
C LEU A 152 -8.33 -28.19 17.92
N GLY A 153 -9.43 -28.94 17.97
CA GLY A 153 -9.84 -29.81 16.86
C GLY A 153 -10.03 -28.98 15.56
N GLY A 154 -9.60 -29.56 14.44
CA GLY A 154 -9.73 -28.90 13.13
C GLY A 154 -8.65 -27.87 12.78
N THR A 155 -7.75 -27.47 13.70
CA THR A 155 -6.71 -26.47 13.39
C THR A 155 -5.75 -26.95 12.28
N VAL A 156 -5.35 -28.22 12.30
CA VAL A 156 -4.54 -28.83 11.23
C VAL A 156 -5.29 -28.76 9.91
N PHE A 157 -6.54 -29.22 9.90
CA PHE A 157 -7.38 -29.20 8.70
C PHE A 157 -7.54 -27.78 8.13
N LEU A 158 -7.76 -26.78 8.97
CA LEU A 158 -7.84 -25.39 8.55
C LEU A 158 -6.53 -24.91 7.91
N HIS A 159 -5.39 -25.17 8.58
CA HIS A 159 -4.08 -24.72 8.10
C HIS A 159 -3.73 -25.36 6.75
N ASP A 160 -3.96 -26.66 6.59
CA ASP A 160 -3.70 -27.38 5.35
C ASP A 160 -4.66 -26.97 4.24
N THR A 161 -5.95 -26.77 4.53
CA THR A 161 -6.93 -26.29 3.54
C THR A 161 -6.54 -24.90 3.02
N LEU A 162 -6.14 -23.99 3.90
CA LEU A 162 -5.63 -22.67 3.50
C LEU A 162 -4.40 -22.78 2.61
N MET A 163 -3.49 -23.75 2.86
CA MET A 163 -2.33 -23.99 2.01
C MET A 163 -2.75 -24.38 0.59
N TYR A 164 -3.65 -25.33 0.41
CA TYR A 164 -4.13 -25.74 -0.91
C TYR A 164 -4.78 -24.59 -1.67
N LEU A 165 -5.68 -23.86 -1.00
CA LEU A 165 -6.36 -22.72 -1.62
C LEU A 165 -5.38 -21.61 -1.98
N SER A 166 -4.38 -21.34 -1.13
CA SER A 166 -3.39 -20.30 -1.40
C SER A 166 -2.48 -20.66 -2.57
N VAL A 167 -2.12 -21.93 -2.76
CA VAL A 167 -1.35 -22.37 -3.93
C VAL A 167 -2.09 -22.07 -5.22
N VAL A 168 -3.40 -22.37 -5.29
CA VAL A 168 -4.22 -22.07 -6.47
C VAL A 168 -4.30 -20.56 -6.73
N ILE A 169 -4.55 -19.77 -5.70
CA ILE A 169 -4.64 -18.30 -5.81
C ILE A 169 -3.29 -17.70 -6.25
N VAL A 170 -2.19 -18.15 -5.66
CA VAL A 170 -0.84 -17.66 -6.01
C VAL A 170 -0.44 -18.09 -7.42
N ALA A 171 -0.77 -19.31 -7.85
CA ALA A 171 -0.54 -19.75 -9.23
C ALA A 171 -1.27 -18.84 -10.23
N GLY A 172 -2.55 -18.55 -9.99
CA GLY A 172 -3.32 -17.59 -10.79
C GLY A 172 -2.73 -16.17 -10.75
N HIS A 173 -2.31 -15.71 -9.58
CA HIS A 173 -1.65 -14.41 -9.42
C HIS A 173 -0.32 -14.34 -10.21
N LEU A 174 0.51 -15.35 -10.14
CA LEU A 174 1.77 -15.42 -10.89
C LEU A 174 1.52 -15.47 -12.40
N TYR A 175 0.54 -16.25 -12.85
CA TYR A 175 0.16 -16.27 -14.26
C TYR A 175 -0.24 -14.88 -14.77
N LEU A 176 -1.15 -14.20 -14.06
CA LEU A 176 -1.59 -12.85 -14.43
C LEU A 176 -0.46 -11.81 -14.36
N SER A 177 0.45 -11.95 -13.41
CA SER A 177 1.52 -10.97 -13.19
C SER A 177 2.71 -11.14 -14.13
N LEU A 178 3.04 -12.37 -14.54
CA LEU A 178 4.27 -12.69 -15.27
C LEU A 178 4.01 -13.08 -16.72
N VAL A 179 2.91 -13.79 -16.99
CA VAL A 179 2.66 -14.45 -18.28
C VAL A 179 1.63 -13.69 -19.11
N HIS A 180 0.50 -13.30 -18.51
CA HIS A 180 -0.62 -12.73 -19.25
C HIS A 180 -0.24 -11.38 -19.93
N PRO A 181 -0.42 -11.25 -21.26
CA PRO A 181 0.19 -10.17 -22.04
C PRO A 181 -0.28 -8.76 -21.64
N THR A 182 -1.54 -8.58 -21.26
CA THR A 182 -2.08 -7.26 -20.93
C THR A 182 -1.79 -6.83 -19.50
N THR A 183 -1.71 -7.79 -18.55
CA THR A 183 -1.56 -7.49 -17.10
C THR A 183 -0.12 -7.50 -16.62
N ARG A 184 0.81 -8.19 -17.31
CA ARG A 184 2.25 -8.21 -16.97
C ARG A 184 2.89 -6.83 -16.88
N HIS A 185 2.34 -5.83 -17.59
CA HIS A 185 2.81 -4.44 -17.51
C HIS A 185 2.63 -3.84 -16.11
N ALA A 186 1.69 -4.37 -15.31
CA ALA A 186 1.49 -3.97 -13.92
C ALA A 186 2.65 -4.36 -12.99
N LEU A 187 3.46 -5.38 -13.37
CA LEU A 187 4.63 -5.84 -12.60
C LEU A 187 5.60 -4.69 -12.32
N ARG A 188 5.80 -3.78 -13.29
CA ARG A 188 6.62 -2.58 -13.10
C ARG A 188 6.14 -1.72 -11.92
N GLY A 189 4.83 -1.69 -11.67
CA GLY A 189 4.25 -0.97 -10.53
C GLY A 189 4.78 -1.49 -9.19
N ILE A 190 4.79 -2.81 -9.01
CA ILE A 190 5.21 -3.41 -7.74
C ILE A 190 6.75 -3.53 -7.62
N THR A 191 7.48 -3.58 -8.75
CA THR A 191 8.95 -3.62 -8.73
C THR A 191 9.56 -2.22 -8.65
N LEU A 192 9.15 -1.28 -9.50
CA LEU A 192 9.74 0.05 -9.62
C LEU A 192 8.85 1.18 -9.05
N GLY A 193 7.62 0.89 -8.68
CA GLY A 193 6.67 1.86 -8.15
C GLY A 193 5.93 2.67 -9.20
N THR A 194 6.23 2.50 -10.50
CA THR A 194 5.68 3.28 -11.61
C THR A 194 5.16 2.40 -12.72
N VAL A 195 4.15 2.89 -13.46
CA VAL A 195 3.63 2.26 -14.66
C VAL A 195 3.55 3.27 -15.81
N ARG A 196 3.44 2.80 -17.04
CA ARG A 196 3.24 3.68 -18.21
C ARG A 196 1.89 4.37 -18.12
N ALA A 197 1.85 5.66 -18.44
CA ALA A 197 0.63 6.47 -18.36
C ALA A 197 -0.43 6.04 -19.38
N ASP A 198 -0.03 5.61 -20.58
CA ASP A 198 -0.93 5.08 -21.61
C ASP A 198 -1.61 3.78 -21.14
N TRP A 199 -0.82 2.85 -20.61
CA TRP A 199 -1.34 1.61 -20.03
C TRP A 199 -2.29 1.89 -18.86
N ALA A 200 -1.92 2.83 -17.96
CA ALA A 200 -2.76 3.21 -16.83
C ALA A 200 -4.13 3.76 -17.29
N ARG A 201 -4.15 4.63 -18.30
CA ARG A 201 -5.41 5.16 -18.85
C ARG A 201 -6.28 4.08 -19.49
N ALA A 202 -5.67 3.14 -20.19
CA ALA A 202 -6.41 2.07 -20.87
C ALA A 202 -7.05 1.06 -19.90
N HIS A 203 -6.37 0.75 -18.77
CA HIS A 203 -6.81 -0.31 -17.86
C HIS A 203 -7.39 0.19 -16.53
N HIS A 204 -7.20 1.47 -16.20
CA HIS A 204 -7.57 2.09 -14.93
C HIS A 204 -8.20 3.47 -15.16
N ALA A 205 -9.26 3.53 -15.96
CA ALA A 205 -9.86 4.77 -16.45
C ALA A 205 -10.37 5.71 -15.34
N LYS A 206 -10.77 5.17 -14.19
CA LYS A 206 -11.17 5.97 -13.01
C LYS A 206 -9.95 6.48 -12.20
N TRP A 207 -8.75 5.97 -12.46
CA TRP A 207 -7.58 6.38 -11.72
C TRP A 207 -6.94 7.61 -12.35
N GLN A 208 -6.82 8.68 -11.57
CA GLN A 208 -6.11 9.90 -11.94
C GLN A 208 -4.74 9.91 -11.24
N PRO A 209 -3.68 9.39 -11.88
CA PRO A 209 -2.38 9.30 -11.25
C PRO A 209 -1.67 10.66 -11.23
N THR A 210 -0.95 10.95 -10.14
CA THR A 210 0.00 12.04 -10.10
C THR A 210 1.20 11.71 -10.99
N PRO A 211 1.66 12.62 -11.87
CA PRO A 211 2.88 12.41 -12.64
C PRO A 211 4.06 12.01 -11.76
N ALA A 212 4.86 11.05 -12.20
CA ALA A 212 6.10 10.73 -11.51
C ALA A 212 7.07 11.92 -11.61
N PRO A 213 7.83 12.26 -10.56
CA PRO A 213 8.86 13.28 -10.65
C PRO A 213 9.83 12.93 -11.79
N PRO A 214 10.31 13.89 -12.58
CA PRO A 214 11.29 13.63 -13.61
C PRO A 214 12.55 13.00 -12.99
N ALA A 215 13.14 12.04 -13.68
CA ALA A 215 14.31 11.29 -13.20
C ALA A 215 15.50 12.21 -12.83
N SER A 216 15.59 13.39 -13.47
CA SER A 216 16.59 14.41 -13.18
C SER A 216 16.54 14.97 -11.75
N ARG A 217 15.40 14.89 -11.05
CA ARG A 217 15.30 15.31 -9.64
C ARG A 217 15.77 14.26 -8.64
N LEU A 218 15.91 13.00 -9.05
CA LEU A 218 16.39 11.93 -8.18
C LEU A 218 17.93 11.83 -8.15
N SER A 219 18.61 12.41 -9.15
CA SER A 219 20.07 12.43 -9.23
C SER A 219 20.69 13.77 -8.84
N ALA A 220 19.90 14.81 -8.61
CA ALA A 220 20.40 16.05 -8.05
C ALA A 220 20.64 15.85 -6.55
N ALA A 221 21.85 15.43 -6.20
CA ALA A 221 22.36 15.67 -4.85
C ALA A 221 22.18 17.18 -4.55
N PRO A 222 21.80 17.56 -3.32
CA PRO A 222 21.63 18.96 -2.98
C PRO A 222 22.91 19.70 -3.35
N ASP A 223 22.78 20.65 -4.28
CA ASP A 223 23.90 21.48 -4.74
C ASP A 223 24.57 22.14 -3.52
N ARG A 224 25.73 21.62 -3.15
CA ARG A 224 26.52 22.14 -2.02
C ARG A 224 26.92 23.61 -2.22
N ASP A 225 26.87 24.10 -3.45
CA ASP A 225 27.21 25.49 -3.79
C ASP A 225 26.08 26.47 -3.46
N GLN A 226 24.80 26.04 -3.52
CA GLN A 226 23.67 26.86 -3.07
C GLN A 226 23.64 27.05 -1.55
N ARG A 227 24.08 26.06 -0.76
CA ARG A 227 24.22 26.22 0.70
C ARG A 227 25.32 27.22 1.04
N ARG A 228 26.47 27.19 0.37
CA ARG A 228 27.56 28.16 0.57
C ARG A 228 27.15 29.59 0.19
N ARG A 229 26.31 29.79 -0.82
CA ARG A 229 25.82 31.11 -1.21
C ARG A 229 24.72 31.65 -0.28
N GLY A 230 23.95 30.78 0.34
CA GLY A 230 22.97 31.12 1.38
C GLY A 230 23.65 31.61 2.66
N ASP A 231 24.67 30.89 3.11
CA ASP A 231 25.40 31.21 4.33
C ASP A 231 26.28 32.49 4.18
N ALA A 232 26.81 32.76 2.96
CA ALA A 232 27.53 33.97 2.68
C ALA A 232 26.65 35.25 2.62
N ARG A 233 25.38 35.11 2.28
CA ARG A 233 24.41 36.23 2.30
C ARG A 233 23.90 36.56 3.70
N SER A 234 23.83 35.58 4.60
CA SER A 234 23.42 35.78 5.99
C SER A 234 24.54 36.36 6.87
N ALA A 235 25.81 36.24 6.45
CA ALA A 235 26.94 36.77 7.19
C ALA A 235 27.29 38.22 6.88
N GLY A 236 26.61 38.91 5.95
CA GLY A 236 26.94 40.22 5.42
C GLY A 236 25.98 41.39 5.77
N LEU A 237 25.09 41.25 6.77
CA LEU A 237 24.26 42.39 7.18
C LEU A 237 24.89 43.12 8.39
N PRO A 238 25.33 44.41 8.23
CA PRO A 238 25.76 45.19 9.36
C PRO A 238 24.57 45.62 10.23
N PHE A 239 24.73 45.40 11.50
CA PHE A 239 23.82 45.81 12.56
C PHE A 239 23.72 47.36 12.56
N GLN A 240 22.66 47.98 12.04
CA GLN A 240 22.41 49.37 12.21
C GLN A 240 21.62 49.60 13.51
N HIS A 241 22.28 50.17 14.50
CA HIS A 241 21.65 50.82 15.63
C HIS A 241 20.92 52.08 15.15
N GLY A 242 19.59 52.02 15.06
CA GLY A 242 18.71 53.14 14.79
C GLY A 242 17.90 53.49 16.02
N ARG A 243 18.10 54.72 16.47
CA ARG A 243 17.55 55.38 17.66
C ARG A 243 16.02 55.30 17.75
N VAL A 244 15.56 55.12 18.97
CA VAL A 244 14.20 55.36 19.46
C VAL A 244 13.89 56.83 19.33
N ALA A 245 12.84 57.20 18.59
CA ALA A 245 12.14 58.46 18.69
C ALA A 245 10.67 58.20 19.05
N ALA A 246 10.30 58.72 20.18
CA ALA A 246 8.93 58.77 20.68
C ALA A 246 8.15 59.82 19.94
N SER A 247 6.92 59.56 19.56
CA SER A 247 5.86 60.54 19.26
C SER A 247 4.51 59.87 19.46
N ALA A 248 3.87 60.18 20.54
CA ALA A 248 2.67 60.96 20.77
C ALA A 248 1.37 60.51 20.07
N ASN A 249 0.49 60.05 20.94
CA ASN A 249 -0.98 60.20 21.00
C ASN A 249 -1.70 60.83 19.81
N GLU A 250 -2.72 60.14 19.32
CA GLU A 250 -4.06 60.73 19.11
C GLU A 250 -5.16 59.65 19.07
N PRO A 251 -6.42 59.97 19.48
CA PRO A 251 -7.44 59.04 19.88
C PRO A 251 -8.47 58.73 18.77
N VAL A 252 -9.05 57.56 18.86
CA VAL A 252 -10.13 57.05 18.01
C VAL A 252 -11.48 57.46 18.61
N PRO A 253 -12.44 58.05 17.84
CA PRO A 253 -13.84 58.15 18.25
C PRO A 253 -14.64 56.90 17.89
N GLY A 254 -15.58 56.58 18.74
CA GLY A 254 -16.45 55.42 18.69
C GLY A 254 -17.66 55.53 17.76
N ALA A 255 -18.28 54.40 17.59
CA ALA A 255 -19.71 54.20 17.29
C ALA A 255 -20.07 52.82 17.85
N GLU A 256 -20.83 52.75 18.94
CA GLU A 256 -22.28 52.56 19.03
C GLU A 256 -22.80 51.63 17.93
N GLY A 257 -23.40 50.53 18.15
CA GLY A 257 -24.29 50.01 19.17
C GLY A 257 -25.31 49.17 18.46
N ARG A 258 -25.74 48.19 19.05
CA ARG A 258 -27.07 47.57 19.09
C ARG A 258 -27.01 46.08 19.27
N GLY A 259 -27.32 45.75 20.46
CA GLY A 259 -27.74 44.47 20.93
C GLY A 259 -29.13 44.07 20.39
N ARG A 260 -29.33 42.80 20.41
CA ARG A 260 -30.65 42.19 20.67
C ARG A 260 -30.44 40.83 21.25
N ALA A 261 -30.74 40.72 22.52
CA ALA A 261 -31.11 39.51 23.21
C ALA A 261 -32.55 39.13 22.84
N LEU A 262 -32.89 37.90 23.04
CA LEU A 262 -34.20 37.27 23.38
C LEU A 262 -34.16 35.87 22.80
N ASP A 263 -34.60 34.85 23.38
CA ASP A 263 -35.19 34.45 24.65
C ASP A 263 -35.52 32.94 24.49
N VAL A 264 -35.15 32.18 25.41
CA VAL A 264 -35.76 31.13 26.21
C VAL A 264 -37.10 30.55 25.73
N THR A 265 -37.25 29.32 26.10
CA THR A 265 -38.39 28.39 26.22
C THR A 265 -38.48 27.41 25.05
N GLY A 266 -38.39 26.08 25.25
CA GLY A 266 -39.03 25.24 26.24
C GLY A 266 -40.08 24.43 25.55
N SER A 267 -39.96 23.13 25.54
CA SER A 267 -41.08 22.20 25.71
C SER A 267 -40.70 20.76 25.44
N GLU A 268 -40.79 20.00 26.51
CA GLU A 268 -40.96 18.54 26.58
C GLU A 268 -42.14 18.01 25.76
N ARG A 269 -42.04 16.76 25.38
CA ARG A 269 -42.99 15.62 25.51
C ARG A 269 -42.45 14.50 24.61
N ALA A 270 -42.03 13.34 25.12
CA ALA A 270 -42.80 12.26 25.75
C ALA A 270 -43.85 11.61 24.83
N GLY A 271 -43.70 10.30 24.66
CA GLY A 271 -44.69 9.39 24.10
C GLY A 271 -44.02 8.34 23.20
N ASP A 272 -43.62 7.21 23.71
CA ASP A 272 -44.31 5.97 24.04
C ASP A 272 -44.68 5.11 22.81
N ARG A 273 -44.01 4.04 22.75
CA ARG A 273 -44.18 2.63 22.34
C ARG A 273 -45.41 2.25 21.48
N PRO A 274 -45.44 1.06 20.83
CA PRO A 274 -44.87 -0.25 21.22
C PRO A 274 -43.76 -0.76 20.29
#